data_b0a252d8318387a871be59bd17a491c8
#
_entry.id   b0a252d8318387a871be59bd17a491c8
#
_cell.length_a   1.000
_cell.length_b   1.000
_cell.length_c   1.000
_cell.angle_alpha   90.00
_cell.angle_beta   90.00
_cell.angle_gamma   90.00
#
_symmetry.space_group_name_H-M   'P 1'
#
loop_
_entity.id
_entity.type
_entity.pdbx_description
1 polymer ?
#
loop_
_entity_poly.entity_id
_entity_poly.type
_entity_poly.pdbx_seq_one_letter_code
_entity_poly.pdbx_strand_id
1 'polypeptide(L)'
;GKRLHQLARAGIEVERQPRPITVHSFTVEPTSEPNVLSARIHCGSGTYVRSLGADLGEALGGGAHIRALRRLTTGPFDISEASTIESPVLLPVERIVAHLNAQTLDEKGIDDTLYGRVRDAFDGDDPWAVFDGSGNLVAVFERFRDTLAKPTVVFGGR
;
A
#
# COMPACT_ATOMS: atom_id res chain seq x y z
N GLY A 1 12.89 -18.23 10.42
CA GLY A 1 11.69 -17.97 10.14
C GLY A 1 10.50 -18.91 9.93
N LYS A 2 9.92 -19.46 10.99
CA LYS A 2 8.62 -20.16 10.87
C LYS A 2 7.47 -19.14 10.84
N ARG A 3 6.44 -19.40 10.04
CA ARG A 3 5.27 -18.51 9.95
C ARG A 3 4.44 -18.59 11.24
N LEU A 4 3.92 -17.45 11.72
CA LEU A 4 3.17 -17.36 12.99
C LEU A 4 2.01 -18.37 13.10
N HIS A 5 1.27 -18.61 12.00
CA HIS A 5 0.18 -19.59 12.02
C HIS A 5 0.66 -21.04 12.21
N GLN A 6 1.90 -21.37 11.83
CA GLN A 6 2.49 -22.69 12.07
C GLN A 6 2.86 -22.86 13.55
N LEU A 7 3.36 -21.78 14.17
CA LEU A 7 3.68 -21.77 15.60
C LEU A 7 2.40 -21.85 16.44
N ALA A 8 1.36 -21.09 16.07
CA ALA A 8 0.07 -21.15 16.74
C ALA A 8 -0.57 -22.56 16.68
N ARG A 9 -0.48 -23.24 15.51
CA ARG A 9 -0.96 -24.64 15.39
C ARG A 9 -0.15 -25.63 16.23
N ALA A 10 1.10 -25.32 16.50
CA ALA A 10 1.97 -26.10 17.37
C ALA A 10 1.82 -25.74 18.87
N GLY A 11 0.87 -24.87 19.23
CA GLY A 11 0.67 -24.41 20.61
C GLY A 11 1.81 -23.53 21.16
N ILE A 12 2.66 -23.02 20.29
CA ILE A 12 3.80 -22.19 20.69
C ILE A 12 3.36 -20.72 20.73
N GLU A 13 3.31 -20.16 21.92
CA GLU A 13 3.10 -18.73 22.11
C GLU A 13 4.38 -17.96 21.77
N VAL A 14 4.24 -16.92 20.93
CA VAL A 14 5.34 -16.03 20.54
C VAL A 14 4.99 -14.62 20.97
N GLU A 15 5.85 -14.03 21.79
CA GLU A 15 5.75 -12.62 22.13
C GLU A 15 5.82 -11.77 20.85
N ARG A 16 4.83 -10.89 20.66
CA ARG A 16 4.74 -10.02 19.49
C ARG A 16 5.08 -8.60 19.90
N GLN A 17 6.09 -8.05 19.28
CA GLN A 17 6.36 -6.63 19.43
C GLN A 17 5.22 -5.82 18.78
N PRO A 18 4.61 -4.88 19.49
CA PRO A 18 3.59 -4.00 18.94
C PRO A 18 4.20 -3.17 17.80
N ARG A 19 3.42 -2.97 16.74
CA ARG A 19 3.80 -2.12 15.62
C ARG A 19 2.83 -0.95 15.53
N PRO A 20 3.32 0.28 15.39
CA PRO A 20 2.46 1.42 15.19
C PRO A 20 1.68 1.26 13.88
N ILE A 21 0.40 1.53 13.93
CA ILE A 21 -0.49 1.59 12.77
C ILE A 21 -1.25 2.91 12.79
N THR A 22 -1.69 3.36 11.63
CA THR A 22 -2.56 4.52 11.53
C THR A 22 -3.96 4.07 11.14
N VAL A 23 -4.94 4.40 11.95
CA VAL A 23 -6.36 4.22 11.63
C VAL A 23 -6.98 5.61 11.48
N HIS A 24 -7.36 5.96 10.25
CA HIS A 24 -7.95 7.25 9.93
C HIS A 24 -9.42 7.33 10.33
N SER A 25 -10.15 6.22 10.14
CA SER A 25 -11.54 6.08 10.59
C SER A 25 -11.88 4.61 10.84
N PHE A 26 -12.73 4.38 11.83
CA PHE A 26 -13.25 3.07 12.17
C PHE A 26 -14.69 3.25 12.68
N THR A 27 -15.67 2.97 11.83
CA THR A 27 -17.09 3.03 12.16
C THR A 27 -17.65 1.63 12.28
N VAL A 28 -18.51 1.40 13.27
CA VAL A 28 -19.12 0.10 13.56
C VAL A 28 -20.62 0.31 13.71
N GLU A 29 -21.40 -0.52 13.04
CA GLU A 29 -22.85 -0.48 13.04
C GLU A 29 -23.43 -1.86 13.31
N PRO A 30 -24.53 -1.99 14.07
CA PRO A 30 -25.24 -3.25 14.21
C PRO A 30 -25.84 -3.67 12.86
N THR A 31 -25.97 -4.97 12.66
CA THR A 31 -26.71 -5.55 11.52
C THR A 31 -28.04 -6.12 11.97
N SER A 32 -28.87 -6.58 11.05
CA SER A 32 -30.10 -7.32 11.38
C SER A 32 -29.84 -8.69 12.00
N GLU A 33 -28.61 -9.21 11.89
CA GLU A 33 -28.24 -10.50 12.48
C GLU A 33 -27.72 -10.31 13.92
N PRO A 34 -28.20 -11.08 14.89
CA PRO A 34 -27.67 -11.03 16.25
C PRO A 34 -26.16 -11.32 16.30
N ASN A 35 -25.43 -10.55 17.10
CA ASN A 35 -24.00 -10.67 17.32
C ASN A 35 -23.14 -10.47 16.05
N VAL A 36 -23.70 -9.85 15.01
CA VAL A 36 -22.97 -9.48 13.80
C VAL A 36 -22.94 -7.97 13.66
N LEU A 37 -21.74 -7.44 13.56
CA LEU A 37 -21.48 -6.01 13.35
C LEU A 37 -20.95 -5.78 11.93
N SER A 38 -21.34 -4.69 11.32
CA SER A 38 -20.73 -4.15 10.10
C SER A 38 -19.70 -3.12 10.50
N ALA A 39 -18.53 -3.16 9.90
CA ALA A 39 -17.49 -2.17 10.16
C ALA A 39 -16.93 -1.61 8.85
N ARG A 40 -16.71 -0.32 8.82
CA ARG A 40 -15.96 0.37 7.76
C ARG A 40 -14.68 0.95 8.35
N ILE A 41 -13.55 0.61 7.74
CA ILE A 41 -12.23 0.96 8.26
C ILE A 41 -11.43 1.63 7.15
N HIS A 42 -10.86 2.81 7.46
CA HIS A 42 -9.84 3.47 6.65
C HIS A 42 -8.55 3.50 7.45
N CYS A 43 -7.53 2.81 6.99
CA CYS A 43 -6.28 2.61 7.71
C CYS A 43 -5.07 2.61 6.78
N GLY A 44 -3.91 2.88 7.33
CA GLY A 44 -2.63 2.83 6.65
C GLY A 44 -2.21 1.41 6.26
N SER A 45 -1.18 1.33 5.43
CA SER A 45 -0.57 0.05 5.02
C SER A 45 -0.05 -0.74 6.22
N GLY A 46 0.00 -2.06 6.08
CA GLY A 46 0.46 -2.96 7.17
C GLY A 46 -0.56 -3.20 8.29
N THR A 47 -1.73 -2.54 8.27
CA THR A 47 -2.79 -2.77 9.26
C THR A 47 -3.47 -4.12 9.03
N TYR A 48 -3.51 -4.95 10.06
CA TYR A 48 -4.21 -6.22 10.04
C TYR A 48 -5.64 -6.04 10.52
N VAL A 49 -6.61 -5.95 9.61
CA VAL A 49 -8.03 -5.77 9.93
C VAL A 49 -8.56 -6.89 10.83
N ARG A 50 -8.00 -8.11 10.72
CA ARG A 50 -8.34 -9.22 11.62
C ARG A 50 -7.98 -8.95 13.08
N SER A 51 -6.86 -8.28 13.33
CA SER A 51 -6.47 -7.86 14.69
C SER A 51 -7.42 -6.79 15.21
N LEU A 52 -7.77 -5.78 14.41
CA LEU A 52 -8.75 -4.77 14.80
C LEU A 52 -10.12 -5.39 15.16
N GLY A 53 -10.54 -6.44 14.43
CA GLY A 53 -11.77 -7.17 14.77
C GLY A 53 -11.68 -7.91 16.09
N ALA A 54 -10.54 -8.53 16.39
CA ALA A 54 -10.30 -9.21 17.67
C ALA A 54 -10.26 -8.21 18.84
N ASP A 55 -9.52 -7.10 18.67
CA ASP A 55 -9.38 -6.02 19.67
C ASP A 55 -10.76 -5.37 19.96
N LEU A 56 -11.59 -5.18 18.93
CA LEU A 56 -12.97 -4.71 19.11
C LEU A 56 -13.79 -5.70 19.93
N GLY A 57 -13.67 -7.01 19.64
CA GLY A 57 -14.36 -8.04 20.42
C GLY A 57 -13.98 -8.03 21.88
N GLU A 58 -12.69 -7.91 22.18
CA GLU A 58 -12.17 -7.80 23.55
C GLU A 58 -12.71 -6.53 24.24
N ALA A 59 -12.70 -5.39 23.57
CA ALA A 59 -13.24 -4.13 24.10
C ALA A 59 -14.74 -4.21 24.40
N LEU A 60 -15.49 -5.05 23.69
CA LEU A 60 -16.92 -5.31 23.94
C LEU A 60 -17.17 -6.40 25.01
N GLY A 61 -16.12 -6.93 25.63
CA GLY A 61 -16.22 -7.93 26.70
C GLY A 61 -16.34 -9.38 26.24
N GLY A 62 -16.02 -9.67 24.97
CA GLY A 62 -16.03 -11.02 24.40
C GLY A 62 -14.97 -11.20 23.31
N GLY A 63 -15.00 -12.35 22.64
CA GLY A 63 -14.16 -12.59 21.46
C GLY A 63 -14.89 -12.20 20.17
N ALA A 64 -14.16 -11.76 19.15
CA ALA A 64 -14.71 -11.55 17.82
C ALA A 64 -13.75 -12.02 16.72
N HIS A 65 -14.29 -12.26 15.53
CA HIS A 65 -13.52 -12.59 14.34
C HIS A 65 -14.17 -12.00 13.10
N ILE A 66 -13.39 -11.84 12.04
CA ILE A 66 -13.89 -11.36 10.76
C ILE A 66 -14.58 -12.51 10.02
N ARG A 67 -15.89 -12.38 9.79
CA ARG A 67 -16.70 -13.33 9.02
C ARG A 67 -16.55 -13.10 7.51
N ALA A 68 -16.53 -11.83 7.10
CA ALA A 68 -16.35 -11.40 5.72
C ALA A 68 -15.52 -10.13 5.67
N LEU A 69 -14.73 -9.98 4.62
CA LEU A 69 -13.90 -8.79 4.40
C LEU A 69 -13.94 -8.42 2.92
N ARG A 70 -14.26 -7.17 2.63
CA ARG A 70 -14.19 -6.61 1.29
C ARG A 70 -13.33 -5.35 1.30
N ARG A 71 -12.27 -5.33 0.49
CA ARG A 71 -11.47 -4.13 0.27
C ARG A 71 -12.16 -3.27 -0.78
N LEU A 72 -12.38 -2.00 -0.46
CA LEU A 72 -13.01 -1.04 -1.36
C LEU A 72 -11.98 -0.20 -2.11
N THR A 73 -10.86 0.14 -1.43
CA THR A 73 -9.81 0.97 -2.02
C THR A 73 -8.42 0.45 -1.64
N THR A 74 -7.43 0.70 -2.48
CA THR A 74 -6.00 0.44 -2.20
C THR A 74 -5.17 1.48 -2.96
N GLY A 75 -4.51 2.40 -2.24
CA GLY A 75 -3.81 3.52 -2.86
C GLY A 75 -4.75 4.27 -3.80
N PRO A 76 -4.36 4.50 -5.06
CA PRO A 76 -5.17 5.24 -6.02
C PRO A 76 -6.31 4.42 -6.68
N PHE A 77 -6.45 3.14 -6.32
CA PHE A 77 -7.41 2.22 -6.96
C PHE A 77 -8.68 2.08 -6.14
N ASP A 78 -9.83 2.14 -6.80
CA ASP A 78 -11.16 1.87 -6.24
C ASP A 78 -11.72 0.55 -6.76
N ILE A 79 -12.60 -0.09 -5.98
CA ILE A 79 -13.22 -1.37 -6.34
C ILE A 79 -14.05 -1.29 -7.63
N SER A 80 -14.54 -0.12 -8.00
CA SER A 80 -15.30 0.10 -9.25
C SER A 80 -14.44 -0.06 -10.50
N GLU A 81 -13.10 0.07 -10.38
CA GLU A 81 -12.14 -0.15 -11.47
C GLU A 81 -11.70 -1.63 -11.57
N ALA A 82 -12.10 -2.46 -10.61
CA ALA A 82 -11.67 -3.86 -10.58
C ALA A 82 -12.41 -4.69 -11.63
N SER A 83 -11.66 -5.52 -12.32
CA SER A 83 -12.19 -6.55 -13.23
C SER A 83 -12.12 -7.93 -12.59
N THR A 84 -12.81 -8.92 -13.16
CA THR A 84 -12.74 -10.29 -12.69
C THR A 84 -11.43 -10.97 -13.13
N ILE A 85 -11.05 -12.05 -12.46
CA ILE A 85 -9.86 -12.84 -12.82
C ILE A 85 -10.03 -13.51 -14.18
N GLU A 86 -11.26 -13.87 -14.54
CA GLU A 86 -11.60 -14.52 -15.81
C GLU A 86 -11.51 -13.56 -17.00
N SER A 87 -11.70 -12.25 -16.75
CA SER A 87 -11.63 -11.21 -17.78
C SER A 87 -10.88 -9.99 -17.24
N PRO A 88 -9.55 -10.09 -17.06
CA PRO A 88 -8.77 -9.02 -16.47
C PRO A 88 -8.63 -7.84 -17.46
N VAL A 89 -8.77 -6.63 -16.92
CA VAL A 89 -8.46 -5.38 -17.63
C VAL A 89 -7.16 -4.84 -17.08
N LEU A 90 -6.15 -4.69 -17.94
CA LEU A 90 -4.87 -4.11 -17.56
C LEU A 90 -4.98 -2.58 -17.56
N LEU A 91 -4.64 -1.98 -16.46
CA LEU A 91 -4.53 -0.52 -16.36
C LEU A 91 -3.12 -0.08 -16.76
N PRO A 92 -2.97 1.16 -17.29
CA PRO A 92 -1.66 1.74 -17.54
C PRO A 92 -0.80 1.77 -16.28
N VAL A 93 0.51 1.52 -16.43
CA VAL A 93 1.44 1.44 -15.28
C VAL A 93 1.53 2.78 -14.54
N GLU A 94 1.31 3.89 -15.22
CA GLU A 94 1.29 5.25 -14.68
C GLU A 94 0.23 5.42 -13.57
N ARG A 95 -0.83 4.61 -13.60
CA ARG A 95 -1.88 4.62 -12.57
C ARG A 95 -1.33 4.26 -11.19
N ILE A 96 -0.28 3.43 -11.10
CA ILE A 96 0.32 3.02 -9.83
C ILE A 96 0.96 4.22 -9.11
N VAL A 97 1.50 5.17 -9.88
CA VAL A 97 2.24 6.34 -9.39
C VAL A 97 1.45 7.64 -9.45
N ALA A 98 0.16 7.59 -9.82
CA ALA A 98 -0.68 8.80 -9.99
C ALA A 98 -0.83 9.66 -8.71
N HIS A 99 -0.49 9.12 -7.56
CA HIS A 99 -0.50 9.81 -6.27
C HIS A 99 0.85 10.41 -5.87
N LEU A 100 1.89 10.21 -6.67
CA LEU A 100 3.23 10.73 -6.43
C LEU A 100 3.44 12.09 -7.13
N ASN A 101 4.41 12.85 -6.65
CA ASN A 101 4.84 14.08 -7.30
C ASN A 101 5.49 13.75 -8.66
N ALA A 102 4.86 14.20 -9.74
CA ALA A 102 5.33 13.94 -11.10
C ALA A 102 6.49 14.88 -11.49
N GLN A 103 7.51 14.33 -12.13
CA GLN A 103 8.66 15.04 -12.66
C GLN A 103 8.91 14.61 -14.10
N THR A 104 9.31 15.53 -14.96
CA THR A 104 9.69 15.23 -16.35
C THR A 104 11.17 15.50 -16.55
N LEU A 105 11.87 14.57 -17.19
CA LEU A 105 13.29 14.71 -17.52
C LEU A 105 13.49 14.81 -19.04
N ASP A 106 14.56 15.49 -19.40
CA ASP A 106 15.10 15.49 -20.75
C ASP A 106 15.80 14.16 -21.10
N GLU A 107 16.18 13.97 -22.36
CA GLU A 107 16.83 12.75 -22.84
C GLU A 107 18.07 12.38 -22.02
N LYS A 108 18.89 13.36 -21.66
CA LYS A 108 20.08 13.12 -20.83
C LYS A 108 19.72 12.65 -19.43
N GLY A 109 18.72 13.27 -18.80
CA GLY A 109 18.22 12.87 -17.48
C GLY A 109 17.62 11.47 -17.49
N ILE A 110 16.96 11.09 -18.59
CA ILE A 110 16.44 9.73 -18.79
C ILE A 110 17.59 8.73 -18.93
N ASP A 111 18.59 9.00 -19.74
CA ASP A 111 19.77 8.13 -19.86
C ASP A 111 20.47 7.94 -18.51
N ASP A 112 20.70 9.02 -17.78
CA ASP A 112 21.29 8.95 -16.43
C ASP A 112 20.45 8.08 -15.48
N THR A 113 19.12 8.19 -15.58
CA THR A 113 18.16 7.38 -14.80
C THR A 113 18.27 5.88 -15.13
N LEU A 114 18.36 5.53 -16.40
CA LEU A 114 18.50 4.13 -16.84
C LEU A 114 19.79 3.48 -16.34
N TYR A 115 20.84 4.27 -16.11
CA TYR A 115 22.09 3.80 -15.48
C TYR A 115 22.06 3.86 -13.94
N GLY A 116 20.94 4.21 -13.35
CA GLY A 116 20.78 4.27 -11.88
C GLY A 116 21.54 5.40 -11.20
N ARG A 117 21.89 6.47 -11.96
CA ARG A 117 22.67 7.59 -11.43
C ARG A 117 21.88 8.40 -10.41
N VAL A 118 22.58 8.83 -9.37
CA VAL A 118 22.09 9.76 -8.36
C VAL A 118 22.07 11.18 -8.94
N ARG A 119 21.08 11.97 -8.55
CA ARG A 119 20.94 13.37 -8.95
C ARG A 119 20.53 14.24 -7.77
N ASP A 120 20.47 15.55 -7.94
CA ASP A 120 19.84 16.43 -6.98
C ASP A 120 18.37 16.08 -6.80
N ALA A 121 17.87 16.15 -5.56
CA ALA A 121 16.48 15.88 -5.27
C ALA A 121 15.57 16.85 -6.02
N PHE A 122 14.41 16.35 -6.43
CA PHE A 122 13.37 17.18 -7.02
C PHE A 122 12.65 18.00 -5.94
N ASP A 123 11.92 19.00 -6.36
CA ASP A 123 11.04 19.77 -5.48
C ASP A 123 9.87 18.91 -4.96
N GLY A 124 9.37 19.27 -3.79
CA GLY A 124 8.27 18.56 -3.13
C GLY A 124 8.72 17.31 -2.36
N ASP A 125 7.72 16.56 -1.92
CA ASP A 125 7.92 15.38 -1.10
C ASP A 125 8.21 14.15 -1.96
N ASP A 126 9.14 13.31 -1.50
CA ASP A 126 9.37 11.98 -2.09
C ASP A 126 8.31 10.97 -1.63
N PRO A 127 8.10 9.88 -2.40
CA PRO A 127 8.75 9.55 -3.67
C PRO A 127 8.24 10.36 -4.87
N TRP A 128 9.07 10.44 -5.91
CA TRP A 128 8.73 11.12 -7.16
C TRP A 128 8.54 10.13 -8.31
N ALA A 129 7.49 10.33 -9.11
CA ALA A 129 7.30 9.63 -10.37
C ALA A 129 7.96 10.41 -11.51
N VAL A 130 8.87 9.79 -12.23
CA VAL A 130 9.65 10.42 -13.28
C VAL A 130 9.19 9.92 -14.65
N PHE A 131 8.88 10.88 -15.52
CA PHE A 131 8.38 10.67 -16.87
C PHE A 131 9.35 11.21 -17.93
N ASP A 132 9.27 10.66 -19.12
CA ASP A 132 9.92 11.22 -20.31
C ASP A 132 9.08 12.38 -20.90
N GLY A 133 9.63 13.05 -21.93
CA GLY A 133 8.94 14.14 -22.64
C GLY A 133 7.68 13.70 -23.39
N SER A 134 7.45 12.39 -23.57
CA SER A 134 6.25 11.82 -24.19
C SER A 134 5.20 11.40 -23.16
N GLY A 135 5.49 11.52 -21.86
CA GLY A 135 4.59 11.15 -20.77
C GLY A 135 4.66 9.68 -20.36
N ASN A 136 5.65 8.91 -20.79
CA ASN A 136 5.85 7.55 -20.34
C ASN A 136 6.55 7.52 -18.98
N LEU A 137 6.10 6.66 -18.08
CA LEU A 137 6.75 6.46 -16.79
C LEU A 137 8.12 5.78 -16.98
N VAL A 138 9.17 6.44 -16.50
CA VAL A 138 10.55 5.96 -16.60
C VAL A 138 11.06 5.39 -15.28
N ALA A 139 10.77 6.05 -14.16
CA ALA A 139 11.27 5.61 -12.86
C ALA A 139 10.46 6.15 -11.69
N VAL A 140 10.66 5.53 -10.53
CA VAL A 140 10.33 6.12 -9.24
C VAL A 140 11.63 6.44 -8.52
N PHE A 141 11.74 7.67 -8.04
CA PHE A 141 12.88 8.15 -7.26
C PHE A 141 12.49 8.31 -5.81
N GLU A 142 13.43 8.03 -4.94
CA GLU A 142 13.33 8.33 -3.50
C GLU A 142 14.51 9.18 -3.05
N ARG A 143 14.30 9.90 -1.96
CA ARG A 143 15.38 10.70 -1.34
C ARG A 143 16.52 9.79 -0.93
N PHE A 144 17.72 10.21 -1.34
CA PHE A 144 18.98 9.54 -1.01
C PHE A 144 19.94 10.57 -0.45
N ARG A 145 20.17 10.54 0.86
CA ARG A 145 20.80 11.63 1.62
C ARG A 145 19.97 12.92 1.52
N ASP A 146 20.34 13.96 2.24
CA ASP A 146 19.50 15.14 2.44
C ASP A 146 19.09 15.87 1.15
N THR A 147 20.01 16.00 0.20
CA THR A 147 19.84 16.82 -1.01
C THR A 147 19.79 16.02 -2.31
N LEU A 148 19.93 14.70 -2.23
CA LEU A 148 20.03 13.84 -3.40
C LEU A 148 18.84 12.91 -3.53
N ALA A 149 18.56 12.47 -4.76
CA ALA A 149 17.58 11.43 -5.08
C ALA A 149 18.23 10.34 -5.94
N LYS A 150 17.75 9.12 -5.80
CA LYS A 150 18.14 7.97 -6.63
C LYS A 150 16.92 7.23 -7.15
N PRO A 151 16.99 6.60 -8.32
CA PRO A 151 15.95 5.73 -8.79
C PRO A 151 15.93 4.44 -7.94
N THR A 152 14.75 4.10 -7.43
CA THR A 152 14.51 2.85 -6.68
C THR A 152 13.79 1.81 -7.53
N VAL A 153 13.01 2.26 -8.51
CA VAL A 153 12.40 1.44 -9.55
C VAL A 153 12.63 2.10 -10.90
N VAL A 154 13.07 1.34 -11.90
CA VAL A 154 13.26 1.82 -13.27
C VAL A 154 12.40 0.96 -14.21
N PHE A 155 11.58 1.62 -15.04
CA PHE A 155 10.75 1.02 -16.06
C PHE A 155 11.43 1.17 -17.43
N GLY A 156 11.65 0.09 -18.13
CA GLY A 156 12.37 0.10 -19.38
C GLY A 156 13.88 -0.07 -19.16
N GLY A 157 14.34 -1.29 -19.34
CA GLY A 157 15.75 -1.61 -19.56
C GLY A 157 15.97 -1.87 -21.03
N ARG A 158 17.20 -1.58 -21.53
CA ARG A 158 17.67 -2.07 -22.83
C ARG A 158 17.72 -3.58 -22.84
#